data_45972366f9ab634308736a7b53d9197e
#
_entry.id   45972366f9ab634308736a7b53d9197e
#
_cell.length_a   1.000
_cell.length_b   1.000
_cell.length_c   1.000
_cell.angle_alpha   90.00
_cell.angle_beta   90.00
_cell.angle_gamma   90.00
#
_symmetry.space_group_name_H-M   'P 1'
#
loop_
_entity.id
_entity.type
_entity.pdbx_description
1 polymer ?
#
loop_
_entity_poly.entity_id
_entity_poly.type
_entity_poly.pdbx_seq_one_letter_code
_entity_poly.pdbx_strand_id
1 'polypeptide(L)'
;KQAKKAGLDVSTSVSIHNLFFTDKALEGFNANAKLLPPLREQTDSKALQKALKDGTIDMVTSDHHPLNSELKYVELDLAHFGSIGLEHSFGCLLSMFDVAVVVDILTRGKARFGITASPIQEGATADVSLFTPDGKKTVTKAAIKSTSKNSLFMDQALPGKVFGVIAQNKVRLAE
;
A
#
# COMPACT_ATOMS: atom_id res chain seq x y z
N LYS A 1 1.64 -17.31 -12.49
CA LYS A 1 2.75 -18.26 -12.32
C LYS A 1 3.03 -19.05 -13.60
N GLN A 2 2.00 -19.64 -14.23
CA GLN A 2 2.16 -20.41 -15.49
C GLN A 2 2.73 -19.55 -16.63
N ALA A 3 2.23 -18.34 -16.83
CA ALA A 3 2.72 -17.41 -17.86
C ALA A 3 4.23 -17.09 -17.69
N LYS A 4 4.66 -16.79 -16.47
CA LYS A 4 6.08 -16.56 -16.15
C LYS A 4 6.93 -17.82 -16.40
N LYS A 5 6.42 -19.01 -16.04
CA LYS A 5 7.11 -20.28 -16.34
C LYS A 5 7.23 -20.56 -17.84
N ALA A 6 6.27 -20.10 -18.64
CA ALA A 6 6.31 -20.18 -20.08
C ALA A 6 7.22 -19.12 -20.74
N GLY A 7 7.94 -18.31 -19.96
CA GLY A 7 8.84 -17.28 -20.46
C GLY A 7 8.15 -16.02 -20.99
N LEU A 8 6.86 -15.84 -20.72
CA LEU A 8 6.15 -14.62 -21.14
C LEU A 8 6.59 -13.41 -20.30
N ASP A 9 6.82 -12.29 -20.95
CA ASP A 9 7.13 -11.00 -20.28
C ASP A 9 5.86 -10.40 -19.68
N VAL A 10 5.47 -10.89 -18.51
CA VAL A 10 4.30 -10.42 -17.76
C VAL A 10 4.67 -10.02 -16.36
N SER A 11 4.09 -8.92 -15.89
CA SER A 11 4.17 -8.47 -14.50
C SER A 11 2.76 -8.32 -13.93
N THR A 12 2.65 -8.53 -12.64
CA THR A 12 1.38 -8.49 -11.91
C THR A 12 1.52 -7.63 -10.66
N SER A 13 0.43 -6.99 -10.28
CA SER A 13 0.35 -6.22 -9.03
C SER A 13 -0.85 -6.66 -8.20
N VAL A 14 -0.83 -6.31 -6.93
CA VAL A 14 -1.94 -6.52 -5.99
C VAL A 14 -2.19 -5.25 -5.19
N SER A 15 -3.47 -4.94 -4.95
CA SER A 15 -3.85 -3.81 -4.10
C SER A 15 -3.48 -4.07 -2.64
N ILE A 16 -2.96 -3.05 -1.96
CA ILE A 16 -2.66 -3.10 -0.53
C ILE A 16 -3.89 -3.45 0.31
N HIS A 17 -5.07 -3.01 -0.13
CA HIS A 17 -6.32 -3.28 0.55
C HIS A 17 -6.65 -4.79 0.55
N ASN A 18 -6.48 -5.47 -0.59
CA ASN A 18 -6.74 -6.90 -0.73
C ASN A 18 -5.72 -7.78 0.00
N LEU A 19 -4.54 -7.25 0.34
CA LEU A 19 -3.56 -7.94 1.18
C LEU A 19 -3.95 -7.89 2.67
N PHE A 20 -4.52 -6.77 3.12
CA PHE A 20 -4.72 -6.48 4.54
C PHE A 20 -6.15 -6.75 5.02
N PHE A 21 -7.15 -6.38 4.23
CA PHE A 21 -8.56 -6.52 4.58
C PHE A 21 -9.20 -7.74 3.93
N THR A 22 -10.31 -8.15 4.51
CA THR A 22 -11.17 -9.19 3.97
C THR A 22 -12.59 -8.64 3.74
N ASP A 23 -13.44 -9.44 3.13
CA ASP A 23 -14.88 -9.18 2.92
C ASP A 23 -15.64 -8.79 4.21
N LYS A 24 -15.14 -9.22 5.38
CA LYS A 24 -15.68 -8.81 6.69
C LYS A 24 -15.64 -7.29 6.90
N ALA A 25 -14.75 -6.58 6.21
CA ALA A 25 -14.71 -5.12 6.28
C ALA A 25 -15.98 -4.44 5.71
N LEU A 26 -16.80 -5.18 4.96
CA LEU A 26 -18.11 -4.71 4.46
C LEU A 26 -19.23 -4.82 5.50
N GLU A 27 -18.99 -5.51 6.62
CA GLU A 27 -19.99 -5.61 7.69
C GLU A 27 -20.42 -4.21 8.15
N GLY A 28 -21.72 -4.04 8.40
CA GLY A 28 -22.31 -2.73 8.72
C GLY A 28 -22.40 -1.78 7.52
N PHE A 29 -22.33 -2.30 6.29
CA PHE A 29 -22.42 -1.51 5.06
C PHE A 29 -21.36 -0.43 4.94
N ASN A 30 -20.12 -0.74 5.38
CA ASN A 30 -19.00 0.18 5.32
C ASN A 30 -18.62 0.55 3.87
N ALA A 31 -19.06 1.71 3.42
CA ALA A 31 -18.79 2.19 2.07
C ALA A 31 -17.29 2.36 1.76
N ASN A 32 -16.42 2.58 2.77
CA ASN A 32 -14.97 2.64 2.54
C ASN A 32 -14.38 1.28 2.13
N ALA A 33 -15.09 0.18 2.40
CA ALA A 33 -14.72 -1.17 1.97
C ALA A 33 -15.24 -1.52 0.57
N LYS A 34 -16.02 -0.64 -0.06
CA LYS A 34 -16.44 -0.80 -1.46
C LYS A 34 -15.26 -0.49 -2.38
N LEU A 35 -14.55 -1.54 -2.78
CA LEU A 35 -13.32 -1.49 -3.57
C LEU A 35 -13.45 -2.27 -4.88
N LEU A 36 -12.63 -1.94 -5.85
CA LEU A 36 -12.48 -2.68 -7.09
C LEU A 36 -10.98 -2.85 -7.42
N PRO A 37 -10.45 -4.08 -7.37
CA PRO A 37 -11.11 -5.38 -7.14
C PRO A 37 -11.75 -5.49 -5.74
N PRO A 38 -12.84 -6.27 -5.60
CA PRO A 38 -13.51 -6.41 -4.31
C PRO A 38 -12.63 -7.18 -3.31
N LEU A 39 -12.86 -6.92 -2.03
CA LEU A 39 -12.24 -7.70 -0.96
C LEU A 39 -12.71 -9.16 -1.00
N ARG A 40 -11.82 -10.07 -0.64
CA ARG A 40 -12.05 -11.51 -0.65
C ARG A 40 -11.88 -12.07 0.75
N GLU A 41 -12.04 -13.38 0.87
CA GLU A 41 -11.89 -14.10 2.13
C GLU A 41 -10.44 -14.09 2.65
N GLN A 42 -10.28 -14.47 3.92
CA GLN A 42 -8.96 -14.54 4.58
C GLN A 42 -8.00 -15.52 3.89
N THR A 43 -8.52 -16.58 3.30
CA THR A 43 -7.75 -17.57 2.53
C THR A 43 -7.13 -16.95 1.29
N ASP A 44 -7.88 -16.09 0.59
CA ASP A 44 -7.42 -15.36 -0.58
C ASP A 44 -6.34 -14.34 -0.20
N SER A 45 -6.57 -13.55 0.85
CA SER A 45 -5.60 -12.57 1.36
C SER A 45 -4.27 -13.24 1.70
N LYS A 46 -4.28 -14.38 2.42
CA LYS A 46 -3.07 -15.16 2.72
C LYS A 46 -2.38 -15.70 1.48
N ALA A 47 -3.15 -16.15 0.48
CA ALA A 47 -2.59 -16.63 -0.79
C ALA A 47 -1.91 -15.48 -1.56
N LEU A 48 -2.51 -14.29 -1.57
CA LEU A 48 -1.93 -13.09 -2.18
C LEU A 48 -0.64 -12.65 -1.45
N GLN A 49 -0.63 -12.64 -0.13
CA GLN A 49 0.56 -12.33 0.68
C GLN A 49 1.70 -13.30 0.37
N LYS A 50 1.42 -14.60 0.31
CA LYS A 50 2.40 -15.63 -0.07
C LYS A 50 2.93 -15.41 -1.49
N ALA A 51 2.04 -15.14 -2.44
CA ALA A 51 2.40 -14.91 -3.84
C ALA A 51 3.23 -13.63 -4.03
N LEU A 52 3.00 -12.61 -3.22
CA LEU A 52 3.81 -11.39 -3.19
C LEU A 52 5.20 -11.67 -2.60
N LYS A 53 5.29 -12.43 -1.53
CA LYS A 53 6.55 -12.80 -0.88
C LYS A 53 7.42 -13.70 -1.77
N ASP A 54 6.82 -14.67 -2.48
CA ASP A 54 7.56 -15.61 -3.35
C ASP A 54 7.85 -15.08 -4.76
N GLY A 55 7.48 -13.82 -5.06
CA GLY A 55 7.71 -13.17 -6.35
C GLY A 55 6.77 -13.63 -7.48
N THR A 56 5.75 -14.44 -7.18
CA THR A 56 4.69 -14.75 -8.15
C THR A 56 3.93 -13.48 -8.55
N ILE A 57 3.65 -12.61 -7.57
CA ILE A 57 3.18 -11.23 -7.76
C ILE A 57 4.39 -10.31 -7.65
N ASP A 58 4.58 -9.40 -8.59
CA ASP A 58 5.78 -8.57 -8.70
C ASP A 58 5.74 -7.34 -7.81
N MET A 59 4.58 -6.73 -7.66
CA MET A 59 4.43 -5.41 -7.07
C MET A 59 3.19 -5.31 -6.20
N VAL A 60 3.23 -4.37 -5.25
CA VAL A 60 2.05 -3.86 -4.57
C VAL A 60 1.65 -2.51 -5.18
N THR A 61 0.37 -2.27 -5.33
CA THR A 61 -0.20 -0.95 -5.64
C THR A 61 -0.93 -0.41 -4.42
N SER A 62 -0.78 0.88 -4.19
CA SER A 62 -1.50 1.57 -3.11
C SER A 62 -3.00 1.65 -3.37
N ASP A 63 -3.41 1.55 -4.63
CA ASP A 63 -4.80 1.69 -5.06
C ASP A 63 -5.48 2.89 -4.38
N HIS A 64 -4.81 4.04 -4.49
CA HIS A 64 -5.13 5.25 -3.75
C HIS A 64 -6.20 6.07 -4.48
N HIS A 65 -7.43 6.02 -3.96
CA HIS A 65 -8.59 6.74 -4.50
C HIS A 65 -9.19 7.68 -3.46
N PRO A 66 -8.68 8.92 -3.33
CA PRO A 66 -9.30 9.94 -2.51
C PRO A 66 -10.62 10.39 -3.16
N LEU A 67 -11.72 10.28 -2.44
CA LEU A 67 -13.06 10.61 -2.88
C LEU A 67 -13.72 11.58 -1.91
N ASN A 68 -14.56 12.46 -2.43
CA ASN A 68 -15.37 13.36 -1.60
C ASN A 68 -16.35 12.56 -0.72
N SER A 69 -16.66 13.10 0.44
CA SER A 69 -17.60 12.51 1.39
C SER A 69 -18.95 12.19 0.76
N GLU A 70 -19.46 13.06 -0.08
CA GLU A 70 -20.72 12.92 -0.79
C GLU A 70 -20.80 11.67 -1.68
N LEU A 71 -19.65 11.18 -2.16
CA LEU A 71 -19.56 9.98 -2.99
C LEU A 71 -19.42 8.69 -2.15
N LYS A 72 -19.20 8.83 -0.85
CA LYS A 72 -18.98 7.72 0.08
C LYS A 72 -20.05 7.60 1.17
N TYR A 73 -20.64 8.71 1.64
CA TYR A 73 -21.68 8.70 2.67
C TYR A 73 -23.09 8.61 2.05
N VAL A 74 -23.27 7.57 1.27
CA VAL A 74 -24.53 7.18 0.64
C VAL A 74 -24.72 5.67 0.85
N GLU A 75 -25.85 5.12 0.47
CA GLU A 75 -26.11 3.67 0.51
C GLU A 75 -25.00 2.92 -0.24
N LEU A 76 -24.68 1.71 0.25
CA LEU A 76 -23.52 0.96 -0.25
C LEU A 76 -23.58 0.71 -1.76
N ASP A 77 -24.75 0.46 -2.33
CA ASP A 77 -24.94 0.23 -3.76
C ASP A 77 -24.67 1.49 -4.62
N LEU A 78 -24.93 2.67 -4.08
CA LEU A 78 -24.69 3.97 -4.72
C LEU A 78 -23.27 4.51 -4.48
N ALA A 79 -22.58 4.06 -3.41
CA ALA A 79 -21.26 4.55 -3.06
C ALA A 79 -20.24 4.24 -4.16
N HIS A 80 -19.34 5.18 -4.44
CA HIS A 80 -18.26 5.00 -5.39
C HIS A 80 -17.19 4.03 -4.87
N PHE A 81 -16.56 3.28 -5.80
CA PHE A 81 -15.44 2.40 -5.47
C PHE A 81 -14.19 3.21 -5.12
N GLY A 82 -13.46 2.79 -4.11
CA GLY A 82 -12.16 3.32 -3.76
C GLY A 82 -11.98 3.72 -2.31
N SER A 83 -10.73 3.71 -1.87
CA SER A 83 -10.28 4.10 -0.54
C SER A 83 -8.86 4.67 -0.62
N ILE A 84 -8.45 5.42 0.38
CA ILE A 84 -7.08 5.92 0.51
C ILE A 84 -6.16 4.75 0.91
N GLY A 85 -5.09 4.51 0.14
CA GLY A 85 -4.13 3.44 0.41
C GLY A 85 -2.68 3.92 0.51
N LEU A 86 -2.26 4.96 -0.24
CA LEU A 86 -0.86 5.37 -0.36
C LEU A 86 -0.20 5.68 0.99
N GLU A 87 -0.86 6.46 1.82
CA GLU A 87 -0.32 6.94 3.10
C GLU A 87 -0.15 5.83 4.15
N HIS A 88 -0.80 4.68 3.93
CA HIS A 88 -0.84 3.58 4.88
C HIS A 88 -0.05 2.35 4.41
N SER A 89 0.39 2.33 3.14
CA SER A 89 1.01 1.17 2.49
C SER A 89 2.23 0.64 3.24
N PHE A 90 3.14 1.53 3.69
CA PHE A 90 4.35 1.13 4.41
C PHE A 90 4.01 0.42 5.73
N GLY A 91 3.24 1.05 6.60
CA GLY A 91 2.85 0.46 7.88
C GLY A 91 1.98 -0.79 7.73
N CYS A 92 1.13 -0.82 6.71
CA CYS A 92 0.34 -1.98 6.37
C CYS A 92 1.22 -3.18 5.97
N LEU A 93 2.22 -2.97 5.10
CA LEU A 93 3.18 -4.02 4.72
C LEU A 93 4.02 -4.49 5.90
N LEU A 94 4.48 -3.57 6.78
CA LEU A 94 5.22 -3.92 8.00
C LEU A 94 4.40 -4.77 8.99
N SER A 95 3.07 -4.69 8.97
CA SER A 95 2.23 -5.55 9.82
C SER A 95 2.15 -7.00 9.33
N MET A 96 2.55 -7.25 8.07
CA MET A 96 2.45 -8.56 7.41
C MET A 96 3.82 -9.20 7.11
N PHE A 97 4.88 -8.39 6.97
CA PHE A 97 6.18 -8.83 6.49
C PHE A 97 7.32 -8.19 7.29
N ASP A 98 8.46 -8.86 7.32
CA ASP A 98 9.71 -8.31 7.87
C ASP A 98 10.19 -7.12 7.04
N VAL A 99 10.89 -6.18 7.67
CA VAL A 99 11.33 -4.91 7.06
C VAL A 99 12.12 -5.11 5.75
N ALA A 100 12.99 -6.12 5.69
CA ALA A 100 13.76 -6.40 4.47
C ALA A 100 12.85 -6.80 3.29
N VAL A 101 11.82 -7.59 3.57
CA VAL A 101 10.80 -7.99 2.57
C VAL A 101 9.96 -6.78 2.14
N VAL A 102 9.62 -5.89 3.08
CA VAL A 102 8.86 -4.65 2.78
C VAL A 102 9.67 -3.74 1.86
N VAL A 103 10.95 -3.54 2.14
CA VAL A 103 11.84 -2.72 1.29
C VAL A 103 11.94 -3.31 -0.11
N ASP A 104 12.13 -4.62 -0.23
CA ASP A 104 12.15 -5.31 -1.52
C ASP A 104 10.84 -5.10 -2.29
N ILE A 105 9.69 -5.37 -1.68
CA ILE A 105 8.36 -5.20 -2.30
C ILE A 105 8.16 -3.76 -2.82
N LEU A 106 8.58 -2.76 -2.05
CA LEU A 106 8.40 -1.34 -2.39
C LEU A 106 9.38 -0.85 -3.46
N THR A 107 10.49 -1.56 -3.71
CA THR A 107 11.55 -1.10 -4.60
C THR A 107 11.70 -1.93 -5.87
N ARG A 108 11.50 -3.24 -5.82
CA ARG A 108 11.74 -4.16 -6.94
C ARG A 108 10.92 -3.86 -8.19
N GLY A 109 9.72 -3.27 -8.04
CA GLY A 109 8.88 -2.87 -9.16
C GLY A 109 9.46 -1.76 -10.03
N LYS A 110 10.41 -0.97 -9.51
CA LYS A 110 11.05 0.15 -10.23
C LYS A 110 11.64 -0.30 -11.57
N ALA A 111 12.31 -1.44 -11.61
CA ALA A 111 12.94 -1.97 -12.81
C ALA A 111 11.95 -2.19 -13.96
N ARG A 112 10.72 -2.61 -13.65
CA ARG A 112 9.67 -2.83 -14.67
C ARG A 112 9.27 -1.54 -15.38
N PHE A 113 9.42 -0.41 -14.74
CA PHE A 113 9.10 0.92 -15.27
C PHE A 113 10.34 1.69 -15.76
N GLY A 114 11.49 1.02 -15.89
CA GLY A 114 12.73 1.65 -16.33
C GLY A 114 13.30 2.66 -15.32
N ILE A 115 12.88 2.60 -14.06
CA ILE A 115 13.37 3.48 -13.01
C ILE A 115 14.65 2.86 -12.42
N THR A 116 15.79 3.53 -12.61
CA THR A 116 17.06 3.09 -12.04
C THR A 116 17.08 3.36 -10.54
N ALA A 117 17.47 2.35 -9.76
CA ALA A 117 17.71 2.53 -8.33
C ALA A 117 19.06 3.22 -8.10
N SER A 118 19.07 4.28 -7.30
CA SER A 118 20.32 4.88 -6.82
C SER A 118 20.90 4.04 -5.69
N PRO A 119 22.17 3.60 -5.76
CA PRO A 119 22.81 2.91 -4.65
C PRO A 119 23.06 3.88 -3.50
N ILE A 120 23.03 3.36 -2.27
CA ILE A 120 23.44 4.13 -1.08
C ILE A 120 24.97 4.01 -0.95
N GLN A 121 25.69 4.95 -1.53
CA GLN A 121 27.15 4.99 -1.51
C GLN A 121 27.67 6.44 -1.61
N GLU A 122 28.92 6.68 -1.20
CA GLU A 122 29.55 7.98 -1.33
C GLU A 122 29.59 8.45 -2.79
N GLY A 123 29.26 9.72 -3.02
CA GLY A 123 29.22 10.33 -4.36
C GLY A 123 27.95 10.04 -5.17
N ALA A 124 27.07 9.14 -4.72
CA ALA A 124 25.80 8.91 -5.40
C ALA A 124 24.77 10.00 -5.04
N THR A 125 23.89 10.30 -6.00
CA THR A 125 22.76 11.17 -5.73
C THR A 125 21.82 10.52 -4.73
N ALA A 126 21.48 11.23 -3.64
CA ALA A 126 20.59 10.72 -2.63
C ALA A 126 19.14 10.64 -3.17
N ASP A 127 18.58 9.44 -3.15
CA ASP A 127 17.17 9.13 -3.39
C ASP A 127 16.75 8.10 -2.34
N VAL A 128 16.48 8.58 -1.12
CA VAL A 128 16.29 7.74 0.07
C VAL A 128 15.08 8.15 0.88
N SER A 129 14.45 7.16 1.50
CA SER A 129 13.41 7.36 2.52
C SER A 129 13.98 7.01 3.90
N LEU A 130 13.71 7.86 4.89
CA LEU A 130 14.13 7.68 6.27
C LEU A 130 12.94 7.17 7.09
N PHE A 131 13.10 6.00 7.71
CA PHE A 131 12.02 5.39 8.50
C PHE A 131 12.58 4.51 9.63
N THR A 132 11.70 4.14 10.57
CA THR A 132 11.92 3.04 11.51
C THR A 132 10.77 2.04 11.40
N PRO A 133 11.04 0.73 11.56
CA PRO A 133 9.98 -0.27 11.67
C PRO A 133 9.29 -0.25 13.05
N ASP A 134 9.90 0.41 14.03
CA ASP A 134 9.45 0.42 15.41
C ASP A 134 8.32 1.41 15.67
N GLY A 135 7.59 1.15 16.74
CA GLY A 135 6.44 1.96 17.15
C GLY A 135 5.15 1.60 16.38
N LYS A 136 4.06 2.22 16.80
CA LYS A 136 2.74 2.11 16.14
C LYS A 136 2.09 3.49 16.09
N LYS A 137 1.36 3.75 15.01
CA LYS A 137 0.57 4.97 14.85
C LYS A 137 -0.84 4.60 14.42
N THR A 138 -1.83 5.08 15.17
CA THR A 138 -3.23 4.92 14.79
C THR A 138 -3.55 5.88 13.65
N VAL A 139 -4.20 5.36 12.63
CA VAL A 139 -4.69 6.17 11.51
C VAL A 139 -5.89 6.97 11.98
N THR A 140 -5.74 8.27 12.04
CA THR A 140 -6.82 9.19 12.42
C THR A 140 -7.12 10.15 11.27
N LYS A 141 -8.31 10.74 11.28
CA LYS A 141 -8.71 11.72 10.27
C LYS A 141 -7.71 12.90 10.18
N ALA A 142 -7.15 13.33 11.31
CA ALA A 142 -6.15 14.40 11.37
C ALA A 142 -4.79 13.98 10.82
N ALA A 143 -4.43 12.69 10.90
CA ALA A 143 -3.15 12.19 10.43
C ALA A 143 -3.11 11.98 8.91
N ILE A 144 -4.25 11.87 8.23
CA ILE A 144 -4.35 11.70 6.78
C ILE A 144 -3.99 13.04 6.11
N LYS A 145 -3.01 13.01 5.21
CA LYS A 145 -2.55 14.19 4.46
C LYS A 145 -3.41 14.50 3.24
N SER A 146 -4.01 13.48 2.63
CA SER A 146 -4.96 13.66 1.53
C SER A 146 -6.11 14.59 1.93
N THR A 147 -6.59 15.40 1.00
CA THR A 147 -7.74 16.29 1.22
C THR A 147 -8.97 15.50 1.63
N SER A 148 -9.27 14.42 0.91
CA SER A 148 -10.33 13.48 1.25
C SER A 148 -9.90 12.52 2.35
N LYS A 149 -10.86 12.01 3.12
CA LYS A 149 -10.61 11.19 4.32
C LYS A 149 -11.26 9.81 4.26
N ASN A 150 -11.63 9.34 3.07
CA ASN A 150 -12.27 8.06 2.83
C ASN A 150 -11.26 6.90 2.93
N SER A 151 -10.83 6.59 4.13
CA SER A 151 -9.84 5.53 4.40
C SER A 151 -10.48 4.33 5.08
N LEU A 152 -10.30 3.15 4.48
CA LEU A 152 -10.63 1.87 5.12
C LEU A 152 -9.69 1.56 6.30
N PHE A 153 -8.50 2.17 6.32
CA PHE A 153 -7.53 2.02 7.41
C PHE A 153 -7.85 2.88 8.65
N MET A 154 -8.96 3.62 8.67
CA MET A 154 -9.34 4.43 9.82
C MET A 154 -9.32 3.58 11.10
N ASP A 155 -8.77 4.13 12.18
CA ASP A 155 -8.60 3.51 13.50
C ASP A 155 -7.67 2.28 13.55
N GLN A 156 -7.05 1.90 12.43
CA GLN A 156 -6.04 0.85 12.42
C GLN A 156 -4.73 1.36 13.05
N ALA A 157 -4.14 0.57 13.95
CA ALA A 157 -2.83 0.82 14.52
C ALA A 157 -1.75 0.15 13.66
N LEU A 158 -1.09 0.92 12.81
CA LEU A 158 -0.07 0.44 11.89
C LEU A 158 1.34 0.65 12.46
N PRO A 159 2.25 -0.34 12.31
CA PRO A 159 3.63 -0.23 12.76
C PRO A 159 4.45 0.70 11.88
N GLY A 160 5.59 1.14 12.42
CA GLY A 160 6.59 1.94 11.73
C GLY A 160 6.28 3.43 11.70
N LYS A 161 7.35 4.20 11.46
CA LYS A 161 7.30 5.66 11.33
C LYS A 161 8.21 6.10 10.19
N VAL A 162 7.69 6.95 9.32
CA VAL A 162 8.48 7.63 8.27
C VAL A 162 8.93 8.97 8.83
N PHE A 163 10.22 9.27 8.73
CA PHE A 163 10.81 10.55 9.16
C PHE A 163 10.93 11.55 8.01
N GLY A 164 11.01 11.08 6.79
CA GLY A 164 11.11 11.93 5.62
C GLY A 164 11.74 11.28 4.41
N VAL A 165 11.96 12.10 3.40
CA VAL A 165 12.61 11.69 2.15
C VAL A 165 13.68 12.70 1.74
N ILE A 166 14.72 12.21 1.10
CA ILE A 166 15.74 13.00 0.41
C ILE A 166 15.72 12.56 -1.04
N ALA A 167 15.30 13.41 -1.94
CA ALA A 167 15.23 13.13 -3.37
C ALA A 167 15.37 14.42 -4.18
N GLN A 168 15.95 14.33 -5.37
CA GLN A 168 16.09 15.48 -6.28
C GLN A 168 16.72 16.73 -5.61
N ASN A 169 17.73 16.53 -4.76
CA ASN A 169 18.40 17.57 -3.96
C ASN A 169 17.45 18.31 -2.98
N LYS A 170 16.33 17.72 -2.62
CA LYS A 170 15.40 18.27 -1.65
C LYS A 170 15.24 17.33 -0.47
N VAL A 171 15.15 17.92 0.72
CA VAL A 171 14.83 17.21 1.97
C VAL A 171 13.40 17.59 2.36
N ARG A 172 12.58 16.59 2.67
CA ARG A 172 11.25 16.75 3.25
C ARG A 172 11.14 15.86 4.46
N LEU A 173 11.01 16.45 5.62
CA LEU A 173 10.78 15.74 6.88
C LEU A 173 9.27 15.59 7.12
N ALA A 174 8.87 14.46 7.69
CA ALA A 174 7.52 14.25 8.19
C ALA A 174 7.35 15.01 9.50
N GLU A 175 6.27 15.74 9.62
CA GLU A 175 5.84 16.43 10.85
C GLU A 175 5.21 15.43 11.85
#